data_84c0ce66f950b359b80448f9cc501c46
#
_entry.id   84c0ce66f950b359b80448f9cc501c46
#
_cell.length_a   1.000
_cell.length_b   1.000
_cell.length_c   1.000
_cell.angle_alpha   90.00
_cell.angle_beta   90.00
_cell.angle_gamma   90.00
#
_symmetry.space_group_name_H-M   'P 1'
#
loop_
_entity.id
_entity.type
_entity.pdbx_description
1 polymer ?
#
loop_
_entity_poly.entity_id
_entity_poly.type
_entity_poly.pdbx_seq_one_letter_code
_entity_poly.pdbx_strand_id
1 'polypeptide(L)'
;MVIAIVIVAALAGVVLYYHYSYGTVEVYVQGDPSFAVYITVSSVMLHSESGGWITLSNSSTTVQLTNSPQLLTSSTIPAGNYTELRMVVSSAEVTIGPVNVTASVPSGILKIPIIKGGLHVTGGSTAKLEVLMGPHLVSTGNGQYMLSPVVTAEQIS
;
A
#
# COMPACT_ATOMS: atom_id res chain seq x y z
N MET A 1 22.08 40.97 -16.54
CA MET A 1 20.64 40.85 -16.78
C MET A 1 20.28 39.57 -17.52
N VAL A 2 20.94 39.27 -18.64
CA VAL A 2 20.66 38.06 -19.41
C VAL A 2 20.93 36.77 -18.61
N ILE A 3 22.00 36.74 -17.81
CA ILE A 3 22.36 35.57 -16.98
C ILE A 3 21.29 35.30 -15.91
N ALA A 4 20.71 36.34 -15.28
CA ALA A 4 19.67 36.18 -14.28
C ALA A 4 18.37 35.57 -14.87
N ILE A 5 18.00 35.96 -16.09
CA ILE A 5 16.84 35.42 -16.81
C ILE A 5 17.03 33.94 -17.11
N VAL A 6 18.22 33.52 -17.54
CA VAL A 6 18.56 32.12 -17.84
C VAL A 6 18.47 31.26 -16.57
N ILE A 7 18.97 31.75 -15.43
CA ILE A 7 18.90 31.02 -14.15
C ILE A 7 17.44 30.82 -13.73
N VAL A 8 16.58 31.84 -13.85
CA VAL A 8 15.16 31.72 -13.48
C VAL A 8 14.46 30.69 -14.38
N ALA A 9 14.73 30.70 -15.69
CA ALA A 9 14.14 29.73 -16.62
C ALA A 9 14.60 28.28 -16.31
N ALA A 10 15.85 28.07 -15.94
CA ALA A 10 16.36 26.76 -15.57
C ALA A 10 15.71 26.22 -14.28
N LEU A 11 15.53 27.08 -13.26
CA LEU A 11 14.84 26.69 -12.03
C LEU A 11 13.37 26.34 -12.28
N ALA A 12 12.66 27.11 -13.08
CA ALA A 12 11.28 26.82 -13.45
C ALA A 12 11.18 25.49 -14.19
N GLY A 13 12.10 25.17 -15.09
CA GLY A 13 12.14 23.90 -15.81
C GLY A 13 12.36 22.71 -14.86
N VAL A 14 13.21 22.82 -13.84
CA VAL A 14 13.42 21.77 -12.85
C VAL A 14 12.16 21.52 -12.02
N VAL A 15 11.48 22.57 -11.58
CA VAL A 15 10.23 22.44 -10.80
C VAL A 15 9.15 21.75 -11.64
N LEU A 16 8.96 22.11 -12.91
CA LEU A 16 8.01 21.48 -13.80
C LEU A 16 8.36 20.01 -14.05
N TYR A 17 9.62 19.67 -14.22
CA TYR A 17 10.07 18.29 -14.38
C TYR A 17 9.65 17.42 -13.20
N TYR A 18 9.95 17.85 -11.96
CA TYR A 18 9.54 17.10 -10.76
C TYR A 18 8.02 16.97 -10.66
N HIS A 19 7.28 18.04 -10.93
CA HIS A 19 5.81 18.01 -10.85
C HIS A 19 5.19 16.96 -11.78
N TYR A 20 5.68 16.85 -13.03
CA TYR A 20 5.12 15.91 -13.99
C TYR A 20 5.77 14.52 -13.99
N SER A 21 6.95 14.38 -13.38
CA SER A 21 7.66 13.10 -13.30
C SER A 21 7.29 12.26 -12.10
N TYR A 22 6.66 12.85 -11.08
CA TYR A 22 6.30 12.20 -9.83
C TYR A 22 4.84 12.47 -9.49
N GLY A 23 4.19 11.44 -8.98
CA GLY A 23 2.85 11.54 -8.44
C GLY A 23 2.83 11.00 -7.00
N THR A 24 1.68 11.16 -6.36
CA THR A 24 1.47 10.65 -5.00
C THR A 24 0.59 9.40 -5.08
N VAL A 25 0.94 8.37 -4.33
CA VAL A 25 0.08 7.20 -4.12
C VAL A 25 -0.32 7.12 -2.66
N GLU A 26 -1.60 6.93 -2.41
CA GLU A 26 -2.15 6.62 -1.10
C GLU A 26 -2.63 5.19 -1.11
N VAL A 27 -2.15 4.39 -0.15
CA VAL A 27 -2.52 2.98 -0.02
C VAL A 27 -3.48 2.84 1.15
N TYR A 28 -4.66 2.33 0.88
CA TYR A 28 -5.71 2.06 1.86
C TYR A 28 -5.88 0.56 2.02
N VAL A 29 -6.20 0.12 3.22
CA VAL A 29 -6.54 -1.27 3.51
C VAL A 29 -7.96 -1.36 4.04
N GLN A 30 -8.67 -2.40 3.64
CA GLN A 30 -10.02 -2.68 4.08
C GLN A 30 -10.14 -4.18 4.34
N GLY A 31 -10.84 -4.57 5.38
CA GLY A 31 -10.98 -5.95 5.78
C GLY A 31 -12.41 -6.35 6.11
N ASP A 32 -12.53 -7.50 6.78
CA ASP A 32 -13.81 -8.05 7.21
C ASP A 32 -14.17 -7.51 8.60
N PRO A 33 -15.40 -6.98 8.78
CA PRO A 33 -15.85 -6.47 10.07
C PRO A 33 -16.24 -7.56 11.09
N SER A 34 -16.20 -8.85 10.72
CA SER A 34 -16.61 -9.95 11.60
C SER A 34 -15.79 -10.03 12.88
N PHE A 35 -14.52 -9.62 12.81
CA PHE A 35 -13.60 -9.57 13.95
C PHE A 35 -12.81 -8.29 13.92
N ALA A 36 -12.35 -7.84 15.08
CA ALA A 36 -11.36 -6.78 15.14
C ALA A 36 -9.99 -7.40 14.80
N VAL A 37 -9.46 -7.04 13.64
CA VAL A 37 -8.15 -7.51 13.16
C VAL A 37 -7.21 -6.33 13.05
N TYR A 38 -6.06 -6.44 13.70
CA TYR A 38 -4.99 -5.45 13.63
C TYR A 38 -3.80 -6.08 12.92
N ILE A 39 -3.29 -5.41 11.91
CA ILE A 39 -2.05 -5.86 11.23
C ILE A 39 -0.97 -4.81 11.41
N THR A 40 0.26 -5.27 11.62
CA THR A 40 1.44 -4.42 11.63
C THR A 40 2.22 -4.68 10.35
N VAL A 41 2.32 -3.64 9.53
CA VAL A 41 3.00 -3.69 8.24
C VAL A 41 4.34 -2.99 8.40
N SER A 42 5.43 -3.70 8.13
CA SER A 42 6.78 -3.17 8.27
C SER A 42 7.37 -2.62 6.98
N SER A 43 6.83 -3.02 5.84
CA SER A 43 7.28 -2.55 4.52
C SER A 43 6.17 -2.64 3.49
N VAL A 44 6.13 -1.67 2.59
CA VAL A 44 5.20 -1.64 1.45
C VAL A 44 6.00 -1.29 0.21
N MET A 45 5.89 -2.13 -0.83
CA MET A 45 6.60 -1.95 -2.09
C MET A 45 5.67 -2.11 -3.28
N LEU A 46 6.01 -1.41 -4.39
CA LEU A 46 5.30 -1.53 -5.67
C LEU A 46 6.25 -2.01 -6.74
N HIS A 47 5.76 -2.91 -7.59
CA HIS A 47 6.47 -3.38 -8.78
C HIS A 47 6.04 -2.59 -10.01
N SER A 48 7.02 -1.98 -10.68
CA SER A 48 6.79 -1.24 -11.92
C SER A 48 6.55 -2.19 -13.10
N GLU A 49 5.64 -1.81 -14.00
CA GLU A 49 5.42 -2.54 -15.25
C GLU A 49 6.69 -2.65 -16.10
N SER A 50 7.56 -1.64 -16.05
CA SER A 50 8.84 -1.64 -16.76
C SER A 50 9.92 -2.45 -16.05
N GLY A 51 9.64 -3.02 -14.89
CA GLY A 51 10.56 -3.77 -14.04
C GLY A 51 11.05 -2.96 -12.86
N GLY A 52 11.53 -3.69 -11.84
CA GLY A 52 12.04 -3.08 -10.62
C GLY A 52 10.99 -2.82 -9.57
N TRP A 53 11.48 -2.67 -8.34
CA TRP A 53 10.67 -2.44 -7.14
C TRP A 53 10.97 -1.08 -6.56
N ILE A 54 9.92 -0.39 -6.11
CA ILE A 54 10.08 0.84 -5.33
C ILE A 54 9.45 0.64 -3.96
N THR A 55 10.08 1.23 -2.94
CA THR A 55 9.61 1.17 -1.56
C THR A 55 8.73 2.37 -1.28
N LEU A 56 7.48 2.12 -0.85
CA LEU A 56 6.57 3.17 -0.41
C LEU A 56 6.81 3.51 1.06
N SER A 57 7.08 2.50 1.89
CA SER A 57 7.28 2.67 3.32
C SER A 57 8.19 1.58 3.87
N ASN A 58 9.11 1.96 4.77
CA ASN A 58 9.94 1.07 5.58
C ASN A 58 9.66 1.22 7.08
N SER A 59 8.67 2.02 7.45
CA SER A 59 8.30 2.24 8.84
C SER A 59 7.16 1.32 9.23
N SER A 60 7.26 0.69 10.41
CA SER A 60 6.19 -0.16 10.92
C SER A 60 4.95 0.66 11.23
N THR A 61 3.82 0.24 10.71
CA THR A 61 2.52 0.87 10.93
C THR A 61 1.51 -0.19 11.29
N THR A 62 0.77 0.01 12.38
CA THR A 62 -0.32 -0.88 12.78
C THR A 62 -1.65 -0.24 12.37
N VAL A 63 -2.46 -0.99 11.64
CA VAL A 63 -3.79 -0.55 11.22
C VAL A 63 -4.83 -1.59 11.61
N GLN A 64 -6.04 -1.12 11.90
CA GLN A 64 -7.20 -1.98 12.11
C GLN A 64 -7.89 -2.22 10.76
N LEU A 65 -8.14 -3.48 10.45
CA LEU A 65 -8.92 -3.85 9.28
C LEU A 65 -10.40 -3.70 9.62
N THR A 66 -11.07 -2.81 8.93
CA THR A 66 -12.51 -2.56 9.08
C THR A 66 -13.20 -2.64 7.72
N ASN A 67 -14.52 -2.54 7.69
CA ASN A 67 -15.27 -2.48 6.44
C ASN A 67 -15.18 -1.11 5.75
N SER A 68 -14.39 -0.20 6.29
CA SER A 68 -14.07 1.09 5.68
C SER A 68 -12.60 1.18 5.36
N PRO A 69 -12.21 1.83 4.26
CA PRO A 69 -10.78 1.98 3.93
C PRO A 69 -10.03 2.75 5.02
N GLN A 70 -8.88 2.22 5.43
CA GLN A 70 -7.96 2.86 6.37
C GLN A 70 -6.67 3.19 5.66
N LEU A 71 -6.19 4.41 5.79
CA LEU A 71 -4.93 4.83 5.18
C LEU A 71 -3.75 4.09 5.82
N LEU A 72 -2.99 3.37 5.01
CA LEU A 72 -1.79 2.68 5.46
C LEU A 72 -0.54 3.55 5.26
N THR A 73 -0.37 4.09 4.07
CA THR A 73 0.79 4.92 3.74
C THR A 73 0.48 5.84 2.56
N SER A 74 1.22 6.93 2.49
CA SER A 74 1.20 7.88 1.36
C SER A 74 2.64 8.19 0.97
N SER A 75 2.94 8.14 -0.32
CA SER A 75 4.31 8.35 -0.79
C SER A 75 4.33 8.99 -2.17
N THR A 76 5.37 9.77 -2.44
CA THR A 76 5.63 10.34 -3.76
C THR A 76 6.52 9.38 -4.53
N ILE A 77 6.08 8.97 -5.71
CA ILE A 77 6.75 7.97 -6.53
C ILE A 77 6.80 8.41 -7.99
N PRO A 78 7.70 7.84 -8.81
CA PRO A 78 7.72 8.14 -10.23
C PRO A 78 6.38 7.86 -10.90
N ALA A 79 5.96 8.75 -11.80
CA ALA A 79 4.79 8.51 -12.64
C ALA A 79 5.01 7.26 -13.50
N GLY A 80 3.96 6.48 -13.68
CA GLY A 80 4.02 5.25 -14.45
C GLY A 80 2.97 4.24 -14.02
N ASN A 81 3.10 3.01 -14.49
CA ASN A 81 2.18 1.92 -14.21
C ASN A 81 2.83 0.89 -13.30
N TYR A 82 2.06 0.40 -12.34
CA TYR A 82 2.50 -0.57 -11.35
C TYR A 82 1.53 -1.75 -11.33
N THR A 83 2.06 -2.96 -11.24
CA THR A 83 1.28 -4.19 -11.44
C THR A 83 1.09 -5.02 -10.18
N GLU A 84 1.97 -4.87 -9.19
CA GLU A 84 1.93 -5.67 -7.97
C GLU A 84 2.31 -4.83 -6.76
N LEU A 85 1.63 -5.08 -5.66
CA LEU A 85 1.95 -4.52 -4.35
C LEU A 85 2.49 -5.66 -3.47
N ARG A 86 3.56 -5.40 -2.72
CA ARG A 86 4.04 -6.31 -1.67
C ARG A 86 3.99 -5.62 -0.33
N MET A 87 3.44 -6.33 0.65
CA MET A 87 3.41 -5.90 2.03
C MET A 87 4.09 -6.92 2.90
N VAL A 88 5.03 -6.47 3.72
CA VAL A 88 5.62 -7.32 4.76
C VAL A 88 4.81 -7.10 6.03
N VAL A 89 4.10 -8.13 6.45
CA VAL A 89 3.29 -8.12 7.67
C VAL A 89 4.08 -8.78 8.78
N SER A 90 4.50 -7.99 9.75
CA SER A 90 5.33 -8.49 10.86
C SER A 90 4.50 -9.13 11.96
N SER A 91 3.23 -8.72 12.13
CA SER A 91 2.32 -9.32 13.09
C SER A 91 0.87 -9.08 12.72
N ALA A 92 0.00 -9.95 13.20
CA ALA A 92 -1.44 -9.79 13.10
C ALA A 92 -2.08 -10.22 14.42
N GLU A 93 -3.02 -9.42 14.92
CA GLU A 93 -3.76 -9.71 16.14
C GLU A 93 -5.26 -9.68 15.86
N VAL A 94 -5.98 -10.61 16.44
CA VAL A 94 -7.43 -10.74 16.30
C VAL A 94 -8.05 -10.64 17.69
N THR A 95 -9.05 -9.78 17.83
CA THR A 95 -9.84 -9.69 19.06
C THR A 95 -11.09 -10.54 18.92
N ILE A 96 -11.22 -11.57 19.73
CA ILE A 96 -12.37 -12.47 19.77
C ILE A 96 -12.99 -12.37 21.16
N GLY A 97 -14.10 -11.63 21.28
CA GLY A 97 -14.67 -11.32 22.56
C GLY A 97 -13.70 -10.52 23.43
N PRO A 98 -13.40 -10.95 24.68
CA PRO A 98 -12.45 -10.24 25.54
C PRO A 98 -10.97 -10.64 25.31
N VAL A 99 -10.68 -11.53 24.36
CA VAL A 99 -9.35 -12.12 24.19
C VAL A 99 -8.71 -11.63 22.89
N ASN A 100 -7.43 -11.23 22.98
CA ASN A 100 -6.60 -10.94 21.83
C ASN A 100 -5.74 -12.17 21.51
N VAL A 101 -5.78 -12.61 20.25
CA VAL A 101 -5.07 -13.78 19.78
C VAL A 101 -4.15 -13.37 18.63
N THR A 102 -2.91 -13.84 18.64
CA THR A 102 -2.00 -13.62 17.53
C THR A 102 -2.36 -14.54 16.38
N ALA A 103 -2.55 -13.98 15.19
CA ALA A 103 -2.74 -14.75 13.97
C ALA A 103 -1.41 -14.91 13.26
N SER A 104 -1.17 -16.10 12.71
CA SER A 104 0.02 -16.35 11.90
C SER A 104 -0.19 -15.80 10.49
N VAL A 105 0.89 -15.29 9.91
CA VAL A 105 0.90 -14.82 8.51
C VAL A 105 1.90 -15.70 7.77
N PRO A 106 1.45 -16.59 6.86
CA PRO A 106 2.35 -17.44 6.12
C PRO A 106 3.40 -16.64 5.36
N SER A 107 4.67 -16.98 5.49
CA SER A 107 5.84 -16.30 4.94
C SER A 107 6.03 -14.82 5.35
N GLY A 108 5.06 -14.20 6.01
CA GLY A 108 5.14 -12.79 6.42
C GLY A 108 5.11 -11.79 5.27
N ILE A 109 5.01 -12.24 4.02
CA ILE A 109 4.99 -11.39 2.83
C ILE A 109 3.71 -11.65 2.06
N LEU A 110 2.93 -10.59 1.84
CA LEU A 110 1.75 -10.64 1.01
C LEU A 110 2.09 -10.10 -0.38
N LYS A 111 1.93 -10.95 -1.39
CA LYS A 111 2.06 -10.58 -2.81
C LYS A 111 0.67 -10.30 -3.34
N ILE A 112 0.41 -9.05 -3.68
CA ILE A 112 -0.93 -8.55 -3.94
C ILE A 112 -1.01 -8.07 -5.39
N PRO A 113 -1.69 -8.80 -6.29
CA PRO A 113 -1.87 -8.32 -7.65
C PRO A 113 -2.79 -7.09 -7.67
N ILE A 114 -2.44 -6.11 -8.49
CA ILE A 114 -3.27 -4.93 -8.70
C ILE A 114 -4.17 -5.23 -9.90
N ILE A 115 -5.44 -5.48 -9.61
CA ILE A 115 -6.43 -5.86 -10.62
C ILE A 115 -6.94 -4.64 -11.41
N LYS A 116 -7.74 -4.89 -12.44
CA LYS A 116 -8.36 -3.88 -13.29
C LYS A 116 -7.33 -3.00 -14.02
N GLY A 117 -6.27 -3.63 -14.52
CA GLY A 117 -5.28 -2.95 -15.36
C GLY A 117 -4.12 -2.32 -14.60
N GLY A 118 -3.99 -2.59 -13.30
CA GLY A 118 -2.88 -2.08 -12.51
C GLY A 118 -3.13 -0.68 -11.94
N LEU A 119 -2.08 -0.10 -11.39
CA LEU A 119 -2.08 1.24 -10.81
C LEU A 119 -1.43 2.21 -11.79
N HIS A 120 -2.16 3.26 -12.14
CA HIS A 120 -1.65 4.34 -12.99
C HIS A 120 -1.38 5.57 -12.15
N VAL A 121 -0.11 5.95 -12.05
CA VAL A 121 0.32 7.15 -11.33
C VAL A 121 0.65 8.23 -12.35
N THR A 122 -0.14 9.30 -12.32
CA THR A 122 0.03 10.46 -13.20
C THR A 122 0.83 11.52 -12.45
N GLY A 123 1.78 12.14 -13.15
CA GLY A 123 2.59 13.22 -12.58
C GLY A 123 1.72 14.37 -12.08
N GLY A 124 2.02 14.87 -10.90
CA GLY A 124 1.28 15.95 -10.28
C GLY A 124 -0.08 15.58 -9.69
N SER A 125 -0.46 14.30 -9.72
CA SER A 125 -1.76 13.82 -9.23
C SER A 125 -1.59 12.83 -8.09
N THR A 126 -2.70 12.57 -7.38
CA THR A 126 -2.77 11.56 -6.33
C THR A 126 -3.57 10.37 -6.84
N ALA A 127 -2.96 9.19 -6.81
CA ALA A 127 -3.63 7.93 -7.08
C ALA A 127 -3.95 7.22 -5.76
N LYS A 128 -5.14 6.66 -5.65
CA LYS A 128 -5.57 5.91 -4.46
C LYS A 128 -5.67 4.44 -4.81
N LEU A 129 -4.96 3.61 -4.05
CA LEU A 129 -4.94 2.17 -4.19
C LEU A 129 -5.59 1.56 -2.95
N GLU A 130 -6.60 0.72 -3.16
CA GLU A 130 -7.30 0.03 -2.08
C GLU A 130 -6.92 -1.45 -2.07
N VAL A 131 -6.47 -1.92 -0.91
CA VAL A 131 -6.16 -3.32 -0.66
C VAL A 131 -7.35 -3.97 0.03
N LEU A 132 -7.94 -4.95 -0.64
CA LEU A 132 -9.11 -5.67 -0.14
C LEU A 132 -8.62 -6.97 0.51
N MET A 133 -8.72 -7.02 1.83
CA MET A 133 -8.32 -8.16 2.65
C MET A 133 -9.56 -8.87 3.23
N GLY A 134 -10.61 -9.07 2.42
CA GLY A 134 -11.91 -9.65 2.80
C GLY A 134 -11.81 -10.87 3.71
N PRO A 135 -12.80 -11.73 3.89
CA PRO A 135 -12.86 -12.73 4.97
C PRO A 135 -11.73 -13.77 4.88
N HIS A 136 -10.51 -13.36 5.18
CA HIS A 136 -9.29 -14.17 5.02
C HIS A 136 -8.69 -14.65 6.33
N LEU A 137 -9.44 -14.52 7.42
CA LEU A 137 -9.02 -15.10 8.70
C LEU A 137 -9.49 -16.54 8.77
N VAL A 138 -8.56 -17.48 8.92
CA VAL A 138 -8.83 -18.90 8.95
C VAL A 138 -8.49 -19.44 10.33
N SER A 139 -9.45 -20.16 10.94
CA SER A 139 -9.18 -20.93 12.15
C SER A 139 -8.43 -22.21 11.78
N THR A 140 -7.26 -22.44 12.39
CA THR A 140 -6.44 -23.63 12.14
C THR A 140 -6.70 -24.73 13.17
N GLY A 141 -7.63 -24.51 14.12
CA GLY A 141 -7.87 -25.40 15.26
C GLY A 141 -7.05 -25.00 16.48
N ASN A 142 -7.35 -25.61 17.62
CA ASN A 142 -6.64 -25.35 18.90
C ASN A 142 -6.61 -23.87 19.31
N GLY A 143 -7.60 -23.06 18.89
CA GLY A 143 -7.64 -21.64 19.19
C GLY A 143 -6.64 -20.80 18.41
N GLN A 144 -6.05 -21.34 17.35
CA GLN A 144 -5.11 -20.63 16.50
C GLN A 144 -5.79 -20.10 15.23
N TYR A 145 -5.27 -18.99 14.73
CA TYR A 145 -5.78 -18.32 13.54
C TYR A 145 -4.65 -18.03 12.56
N MET A 146 -4.98 -18.03 11.29
CA MET A 146 -4.06 -17.71 10.21
C MET A 146 -4.69 -16.66 9.31
N LEU A 147 -3.91 -15.62 8.97
CA LEU A 147 -4.33 -14.63 7.97
C LEU A 147 -4.05 -15.20 6.58
N SER A 148 -5.10 -15.38 5.79
CA SER A 148 -4.97 -15.93 4.45
C SER A 148 -4.22 -14.96 3.54
N PRO A 149 -3.30 -15.45 2.67
CA PRO A 149 -2.58 -14.60 1.74
C PRO A 149 -3.39 -14.20 0.49
N VAL A 150 -4.65 -14.59 0.38
CA VAL A 150 -5.47 -14.26 -0.80
C VAL A 150 -6.01 -12.84 -0.66
N VAL A 151 -5.33 -11.91 -1.29
CA VAL A 151 -5.62 -10.47 -1.21
C VAL A 151 -5.52 -9.87 -2.60
N THR A 152 -6.34 -8.89 -2.91
CA THR A 152 -6.26 -8.12 -4.16
C THR A 152 -6.21 -6.63 -3.88
N ALA A 153 -5.72 -5.87 -4.84
CA ALA A 153 -5.71 -4.41 -4.78
C ALA A 153 -6.26 -3.83 -6.07
N GLU A 154 -6.89 -2.66 -5.97
CA GLU A 154 -7.38 -1.94 -7.14
C GLU A 154 -7.26 -0.44 -6.95
N GLN A 155 -7.07 0.27 -8.04
CA GLN A 155 -7.08 1.73 -8.02
C GLN A 155 -8.51 2.24 -7.94
N ILE A 156 -8.79 3.11 -6.97
CA ILE A 156 -10.13 3.66 -6.74
C ILE A 156 -10.28 5.12 -7.16
N SER A 157 -9.18 5.79 -7.45
CA SER A 157 -9.24 7.14 -8.05
C SER A 157 -7.89 7.64 -8.58
#